data_afbbcdfcd02896c91b25391af5ab28ee
#
_entry.id   afbbcdfcd02896c91b25391af5ab28ee
#
_cell.length_a   1.000
_cell.length_b   1.000
_cell.length_c   1.000
_cell.angle_alpha   90.00
_cell.angle_beta   90.00
_cell.angle_gamma   90.00
#
_symmetry.space_group_name_H-M   'P 1'
#
loop_
_entity.id
_entity.type
_entity.pdbx_description
1 polymer ?
#
loop_
_entity_poly.entity_id
_entity_poly.type
_entity_poly.pdbx_seq_one_letter_code
_entity_poly.pdbx_strand_id
1 'polypeptide(L)'
;AYWNEVLSDDVSMIISDEAGYGVARETENIMKETKKKDDDGNQELKVAGWEGKLIPKALIISELFPEEKKAMDDLVDFVVETDSRLMSLVEESAEDSVLSDVAEGGKVKSKDIQEKMDEIMSHVHTPLIDGLVKLQGMLPMKKKEYVDYISNNIILEVAYTEKGTVTKTSVSYALAMARAEAPAPEAYADDYAELKAAFELAKKSEESTKLIKEMDKELDEKARERYATLTDDEIIDLLVNKKWYYTIGTGINDLYAAISHQLADRIIELSKRYENTLPDLMKQTADYEAKVKSHLERMGFKW
;
A
#
# COMPACT_ATOMS: atom_id res chain seq x y z
N ALA A 1 26.41 11.04 -26.22
CA ALA A 1 25.01 11.47 -26.14
C ALA A 1 24.51 11.44 -24.72
N TYR A 2 24.52 10.28 -24.04
CA TYR A 2 24.00 10.07 -22.67
C TYR A 2 24.64 10.97 -21.59
N TRP A 3 25.96 11.15 -21.64
CA TRP A 3 26.67 12.06 -20.74
C TRP A 3 26.16 13.50 -20.83
N ASN A 4 25.92 14.00 -22.04
CA ASN A 4 25.46 15.36 -22.25
C ASN A 4 24.00 15.55 -21.80
N GLU A 5 23.17 14.53 -21.90
CA GLU A 5 21.77 14.61 -21.47
C GLU A 5 21.61 14.59 -19.95
N VAL A 6 22.47 13.85 -19.24
CA VAL A 6 22.34 13.65 -17.80
C VAL A 6 23.12 14.67 -16.98
N LEU A 7 24.28 15.15 -17.47
CA LEU A 7 25.21 15.97 -16.71
C LEU A 7 25.30 17.41 -17.20
N SER A 8 24.88 17.70 -18.42
CA SER A 8 25.00 19.02 -19.02
C SER A 8 24.36 20.11 -18.18
N ASP A 9 23.17 19.86 -17.67
CA ASP A 9 22.40 20.83 -16.91
C ASP A 9 23.00 21.04 -15.51
N ASP A 10 23.38 19.96 -14.83
CA ASP A 10 24.03 20.01 -13.52
C ASP A 10 25.35 20.79 -13.60
N VAL A 11 26.19 20.50 -14.60
CA VAL A 11 27.47 21.19 -14.80
C VAL A 11 27.26 22.66 -15.15
N SER A 12 26.26 22.96 -15.96
CA SER A 12 25.91 24.34 -16.30
C SER A 12 25.46 25.14 -15.08
N MET A 13 24.66 24.54 -14.21
CA MET A 13 24.24 25.16 -12.96
C MET A 13 25.43 25.44 -12.02
N ILE A 14 26.35 24.48 -11.87
CA ILE A 14 27.54 24.64 -11.02
C ILE A 14 28.47 25.73 -11.57
N ILE A 15 28.71 25.76 -12.90
CA ILE A 15 29.60 26.75 -13.52
C ILE A 15 29.01 28.15 -13.46
N SER A 16 27.68 28.30 -13.49
CA SER A 16 27.01 29.59 -13.39
C SER A 16 26.89 30.11 -11.96
N ASP A 17 27.19 29.29 -10.96
CA ASP A 17 27.11 29.67 -9.54
C ASP A 17 28.41 30.33 -9.08
N GLU A 18 28.36 31.65 -8.82
CA GLU A 18 29.50 32.43 -8.30
C GLU A 18 29.94 31.95 -6.89
N ALA A 19 29.05 31.33 -6.13
CA ALA A 19 29.32 30.77 -4.80
C ALA A 19 29.84 29.31 -4.87
N GLY A 20 30.10 28.78 -6.05
CA GLY A 20 30.57 27.42 -6.28
C GLY A 20 29.45 26.39 -6.09
N TYR A 21 29.33 25.79 -4.92
CA TYR A 21 28.29 24.78 -4.66
C TYR A 21 27.03 25.36 -3.96
N GLY A 22 26.77 26.65 -4.05
CA GLY A 22 25.61 27.29 -3.43
C GLY A 22 24.30 26.73 -3.96
N VAL A 23 24.21 26.52 -5.29
CA VAL A 23 23.03 25.93 -5.94
C VAL A 23 22.68 24.53 -5.41
N ALA A 24 23.67 23.77 -4.96
CA ALA A 24 23.44 22.43 -4.38
C ALA A 24 22.75 22.46 -3.01
N ARG A 25 22.78 23.61 -2.33
CA ARG A 25 22.10 23.83 -1.05
C ARG A 25 20.71 24.45 -1.20
N GLU A 26 20.31 24.74 -2.43
CA GLU A 26 19.01 25.34 -2.72
C GLU A 26 17.94 24.28 -3.00
N THR A 27 16.74 24.59 -2.54
CA THR A 27 15.54 23.78 -2.79
C THR A 27 14.51 24.61 -3.53
N GLU A 28 13.69 23.96 -4.34
CA GLU A 28 12.58 24.59 -5.06
C GLU A 28 11.25 23.93 -4.71
N ASN A 29 10.18 24.71 -4.74
CA ASN A 29 8.86 24.20 -4.50
C ASN A 29 8.25 23.64 -5.80
N ILE A 30 7.76 22.43 -5.74
CA ILE A 30 6.99 21.80 -6.83
C ILE A 30 5.56 22.33 -6.76
N MET A 31 5.15 23.03 -7.83
CA MET A 31 3.80 23.58 -7.94
C MET A 31 2.90 22.61 -8.70
N LYS A 32 1.66 22.43 -8.22
CA LYS A 32 0.64 21.62 -8.88
C LYS A 32 -0.61 22.44 -9.10
N GLU A 33 -1.19 22.32 -10.28
CA GLU A 33 -2.48 22.92 -10.62
C GLU A 33 -3.60 22.25 -9.79
N THR A 34 -4.45 23.07 -9.19
CA THR A 34 -5.61 22.60 -8.46
C THR A 34 -6.84 22.60 -9.36
N LYS A 35 -7.88 21.87 -8.95
CA LYS A 35 -9.19 21.92 -9.64
C LYS A 35 -9.95 23.24 -9.40
N LYS A 36 -9.49 24.08 -8.46
CA LYS A 36 -10.05 25.41 -8.23
C LYS A 36 -9.50 26.37 -9.25
N LYS A 37 -10.37 27.23 -9.75
CA LYS A 37 -10.01 28.33 -10.64
C LYS A 37 -9.98 29.63 -9.84
N ASP A 38 -9.05 30.51 -10.16
CA ASP A 38 -9.00 31.87 -9.67
C ASP A 38 -10.11 32.73 -10.33
N ASP A 39 -10.24 33.97 -9.89
CA ASP A 39 -11.25 34.92 -10.39
C ASP A 39 -11.06 35.24 -11.89
N ASP A 40 -9.86 34.98 -12.46
CA ASP A 40 -9.52 35.15 -13.87
C ASP A 40 -9.73 33.87 -14.71
N GLY A 41 -10.16 32.77 -14.07
CA GLY A 41 -10.46 31.49 -14.72
C GLY A 41 -9.27 30.55 -14.91
N ASN A 42 -8.06 30.92 -14.43
CA ASN A 42 -6.88 30.06 -14.44
C ASN A 42 -6.91 29.08 -13.25
N GLN A 43 -6.23 27.94 -13.40
CA GLN A 43 -6.12 26.98 -12.31
C GLN A 43 -5.20 27.54 -11.21
N GLU A 44 -5.67 27.51 -9.98
CA GLU A 44 -4.90 27.95 -8.82
C GLU A 44 -3.72 27.00 -8.60
N LEU A 45 -2.50 27.53 -8.52
CA LEU A 45 -1.29 26.78 -8.25
C LEU A 45 -1.13 26.59 -6.74
N LYS A 46 -0.91 25.35 -6.31
CA LYS A 46 -0.60 25.00 -4.91
C LYS A 46 0.72 24.27 -4.82
N VAL A 47 1.47 24.54 -3.75
CA VAL A 47 2.69 23.78 -3.44
C VAL A 47 2.31 22.33 -3.17
N ALA A 48 2.80 21.42 -4.00
CA ALA A 48 2.60 19.98 -3.90
C ALA A 48 3.72 19.27 -3.13
N GLY A 49 4.89 19.91 -3.05
CA GLY A 49 6.08 19.40 -2.41
C GLY A 49 7.26 20.31 -2.71
N TRP A 50 8.46 19.80 -2.48
CA TRP A 50 9.69 20.48 -2.78
C TRP A 50 10.74 19.46 -3.26
N GLU A 51 11.77 19.93 -3.97
CA GLU A 51 12.90 19.15 -4.44
C GLU A 51 14.19 19.96 -4.33
N GLY A 52 15.34 19.29 -4.26
CA GLY A 52 16.62 19.96 -4.37
C GLY A 52 16.92 20.37 -5.82
N LYS A 53 17.46 21.56 -6.01
CA LYS A 53 17.77 22.05 -7.37
C LYS A 53 18.81 21.21 -8.10
N LEU A 54 19.83 20.76 -7.39
CA LEU A 54 20.94 20.02 -7.98
C LEU A 54 21.01 18.58 -7.47
N ILE A 55 20.82 18.38 -6.16
CA ILE A 55 20.86 17.06 -5.52
C ILE A 55 19.42 16.63 -5.25
N PRO A 56 18.96 15.47 -5.77
CA PRO A 56 17.61 14.97 -5.48
C PRO A 56 17.39 14.71 -4.00
N LYS A 57 16.22 15.09 -3.47
CA LYS A 57 15.82 14.84 -2.07
C LYS A 57 15.97 13.38 -1.67
N ALA A 58 15.55 12.46 -2.55
CA ALA A 58 15.67 11.03 -2.31
C ALA A 58 17.10 10.58 -2.04
N LEU A 59 18.08 11.21 -2.68
CA LEU A 59 19.48 10.92 -2.49
C LEU A 59 19.98 11.39 -1.11
N ILE A 60 19.56 12.59 -0.68
CA ILE A 60 19.85 13.09 0.67
C ILE A 60 19.30 12.15 1.73
N ILE A 61 18.06 11.68 1.55
CA ILE A 61 17.42 10.78 2.51
C ILE A 61 18.15 9.43 2.54
N SER A 62 18.48 8.84 1.39
CA SER A 62 19.12 7.52 1.35
C SER A 62 20.55 7.52 1.88
N GLU A 63 21.30 8.59 1.68
CA GLU A 63 22.73 8.63 2.03
C GLU A 63 22.98 9.22 3.42
N LEU A 64 22.19 10.20 3.85
CA LEU A 64 22.38 10.89 5.13
C LEU A 64 21.45 10.41 6.24
N PHE A 65 20.37 9.73 5.90
CA PHE A 65 19.40 9.18 6.85
C PHE A 65 19.08 7.68 6.56
N PRO A 66 20.13 6.83 6.37
CA PRO A 66 19.92 5.45 5.93
C PRO A 66 19.16 4.60 6.95
N GLU A 67 19.32 4.87 8.25
CA GLU A 67 18.65 4.10 9.31
C GLU A 67 17.15 4.41 9.35
N GLU A 68 16.80 5.69 9.30
CA GLU A 68 15.40 6.14 9.26
C GLU A 68 14.72 5.69 7.96
N LYS A 69 15.40 5.81 6.83
CA LYS A 69 14.90 5.32 5.54
C LYS A 69 14.65 3.83 5.58
N LYS A 70 15.58 3.05 6.12
CA LYS A 70 15.41 1.61 6.26
C LYS A 70 14.24 1.26 7.17
N ALA A 71 14.10 1.91 8.32
CA ALA A 71 12.99 1.68 9.23
C ALA A 71 11.62 1.97 8.56
N MET A 72 11.57 3.01 7.72
CA MET A 72 10.37 3.32 6.94
C MET A 72 10.10 2.26 5.86
N ASP A 73 11.13 1.80 5.15
CA ASP A 73 11.01 0.75 4.14
C ASP A 73 10.57 -0.58 4.76
N ASP A 74 11.12 -0.97 5.91
CA ASP A 74 10.70 -2.16 6.65
C ASP A 74 9.21 -2.09 7.05
N LEU A 75 8.70 -0.89 7.39
CA LEU A 75 7.27 -0.67 7.65
C LEU A 75 6.42 -0.76 6.38
N VAL A 76 6.91 -0.26 5.25
CA VAL A 76 6.23 -0.39 3.96
C VAL A 76 6.10 -1.85 3.57
N ASP A 77 7.18 -2.62 3.68
CA ASP A 77 7.16 -4.06 3.41
C ASP A 77 6.19 -4.80 4.34
N PHE A 78 6.17 -4.43 5.62
CA PHE A 78 5.21 -4.97 6.59
C PHE A 78 3.75 -4.68 6.21
N VAL A 79 3.44 -3.47 5.71
CA VAL A 79 2.09 -3.12 5.23
C VAL A 79 1.73 -3.98 4.02
N VAL A 80 2.64 -4.12 3.04
CA VAL A 80 2.42 -4.94 1.85
C VAL A 80 2.17 -6.41 2.21
N GLU A 81 2.96 -6.98 3.13
CA GLU A 81 2.77 -8.35 3.62
C GLU A 81 1.43 -8.51 4.34
N THR A 82 1.09 -7.55 5.21
CA THR A 82 -0.16 -7.56 5.98
C THR A 82 -1.38 -7.44 5.08
N ASP A 83 -1.35 -6.55 4.08
CA ASP A 83 -2.42 -6.38 3.10
C ASP A 83 -2.56 -7.64 2.22
N SER A 84 -1.44 -8.25 1.80
CA SER A 84 -1.47 -9.52 1.05
C SER A 84 -2.09 -10.65 1.86
N ARG A 85 -1.76 -10.72 3.15
CA ARG A 85 -2.34 -11.72 4.06
C ARG A 85 -3.83 -11.50 4.31
N LEU A 86 -4.25 -10.24 4.41
CA LEU A 86 -5.67 -9.88 4.50
C LEU A 86 -6.43 -10.30 3.24
N MET A 87 -5.88 -10.04 2.05
CA MET A 87 -6.48 -10.47 0.80
C MET A 87 -6.56 -11.99 0.68
N SER A 88 -5.52 -12.72 1.11
CA SER A 88 -5.55 -14.19 1.15
C SER A 88 -6.67 -14.72 2.06
N LEU A 89 -6.90 -14.10 3.23
CA LEU A 89 -8.02 -14.46 4.10
C LEU A 89 -9.37 -14.26 3.41
N VAL A 90 -9.52 -13.16 2.67
CA VAL A 90 -10.75 -12.89 1.89
C VAL A 90 -10.95 -13.93 0.78
N GLU A 91 -9.88 -14.31 0.08
CA GLU A 91 -9.95 -15.29 -1.01
C GLU A 91 -10.22 -16.71 -0.48
N GLU A 92 -9.75 -17.04 0.73
CA GLU A 92 -9.97 -18.32 1.40
C GLU A 92 -11.36 -18.43 2.06
N SER A 93 -12.02 -17.30 2.31
CA SER A 93 -13.36 -17.28 2.89
C SER A 93 -14.41 -17.78 1.91
N ALA A 94 -15.51 -18.33 2.43
CA ALA A 94 -16.61 -18.81 1.59
C ALA A 94 -17.26 -17.62 0.84
N GLU A 95 -17.76 -17.88 -0.38
CA GLU A 95 -18.41 -16.84 -1.22
C GLU A 95 -19.62 -16.17 -0.52
N ASP A 96 -20.27 -16.88 0.40
CA ASP A 96 -21.40 -16.43 1.19
C ASP A 96 -21.02 -15.98 2.62
N SER A 97 -19.72 -15.84 2.91
CA SER A 97 -19.25 -15.38 4.21
C SER A 97 -19.43 -13.87 4.38
N VAL A 98 -19.60 -13.42 5.63
CA VAL A 98 -19.69 -11.99 5.94
C VAL A 98 -18.42 -11.22 5.59
N LEU A 99 -17.25 -11.87 5.62
CA LEU A 99 -15.99 -11.27 5.22
C LEU A 99 -15.93 -11.01 3.71
N SER A 100 -16.46 -11.92 2.89
CA SER A 100 -16.59 -11.74 1.44
C SER A 100 -17.45 -10.52 1.10
N ASP A 101 -18.58 -10.33 1.78
CA ASP A 101 -19.44 -9.16 1.62
C ASP A 101 -18.72 -7.83 1.87
N VAL A 102 -17.86 -7.77 2.90
CA VAL A 102 -17.05 -6.58 3.21
C VAL A 102 -16.04 -6.27 2.10
N ALA A 103 -15.55 -7.30 1.43
CA ALA A 103 -14.53 -7.18 0.39
C ALA A 103 -15.08 -6.79 -0.99
N GLU A 104 -16.38 -6.90 -1.26
CA GLU A 104 -16.98 -6.52 -2.55
C GLU A 104 -16.68 -5.08 -2.99
N GLY A 105 -16.41 -4.17 -2.05
CA GLY A 105 -15.99 -2.79 -2.31
C GLY A 105 -14.52 -2.62 -2.74
N GLY A 106 -13.73 -3.68 -2.83
CA GLY A 106 -12.32 -3.72 -3.26
C GLY A 106 -11.34 -3.55 -2.11
N LYS A 107 -11.28 -2.44 -1.39
CA LYS A 107 -10.36 -2.26 -0.25
C LYS A 107 -11.06 -2.51 1.08
N VAL A 108 -10.62 -3.55 1.76
CA VAL A 108 -11.12 -3.91 3.11
C VAL A 108 -10.58 -2.91 4.14
N LYS A 109 -11.47 -2.26 4.89
CA LYS A 109 -11.12 -1.30 5.94
C LYS A 109 -11.48 -1.85 7.30
N SER A 110 -10.66 -1.53 8.29
CA SER A 110 -10.93 -1.92 9.68
C SER A 110 -12.31 -1.47 10.18
N LYS A 111 -12.76 -0.29 9.75
CA LYS A 111 -14.07 0.26 10.10
C LYS A 111 -15.23 -0.60 9.56
N ASP A 112 -15.15 -1.00 8.29
CA ASP A 112 -16.21 -1.76 7.64
C ASP A 112 -16.33 -3.16 8.27
N ILE A 113 -15.20 -3.78 8.62
CA ILE A 113 -15.14 -5.04 9.37
C ILE A 113 -15.75 -4.85 10.77
N GLN A 114 -15.39 -3.76 11.47
CA GLN A 114 -15.90 -3.48 12.81
C GLN A 114 -17.43 -3.32 12.80
N GLU A 115 -17.99 -2.65 11.81
CA GLU A 115 -19.44 -2.50 11.66
C GLU A 115 -20.14 -3.86 11.54
N LYS A 116 -19.56 -4.80 10.79
CA LYS A 116 -20.08 -6.17 10.67
C LYS A 116 -19.94 -6.98 11.95
N MET A 117 -18.80 -6.86 12.64
CA MET A 117 -18.61 -7.47 13.96
C MET A 117 -19.64 -6.94 14.97
N ASP A 118 -19.90 -5.63 14.98
CA ASP A 118 -20.89 -4.99 15.84
C ASP A 118 -22.31 -5.46 15.49
N GLU A 119 -22.63 -5.67 14.22
CA GLU A 119 -23.88 -6.24 13.75
C GLU A 119 -24.07 -7.66 14.33
N ILE A 120 -23.11 -8.55 14.17
CA ILE A 120 -23.13 -9.91 14.76
C ILE A 120 -23.32 -9.83 16.27
N MET A 121 -22.53 -8.99 16.96
CA MET A 121 -22.59 -8.86 18.41
C MET A 121 -23.88 -8.17 18.89
N SER A 122 -24.65 -7.53 18.01
CA SER A 122 -25.97 -7.01 18.36
C SER A 122 -27.00 -8.11 18.67
N HIS A 123 -26.75 -9.32 18.15
CA HIS A 123 -27.60 -10.50 18.40
C HIS A 123 -27.25 -11.24 19.70
N VAL A 124 -26.21 -10.78 20.42
CA VAL A 124 -25.85 -11.37 21.73
C VAL A 124 -26.76 -10.85 22.82
N HIS A 125 -27.43 -11.74 23.48
CA HIS A 125 -28.32 -11.46 24.61
C HIS A 125 -27.74 -12.03 25.92
N THR A 126 -27.30 -11.13 26.77
CA THR A 126 -26.94 -11.46 28.17
C THR A 126 -27.67 -10.51 29.10
N PRO A 127 -27.88 -10.89 30.38
CA PRO A 127 -28.56 -10.00 31.33
C PRO A 127 -27.89 -8.60 31.43
N LEU A 128 -26.57 -8.54 31.30
CA LEU A 128 -25.81 -7.29 31.31
C LEU A 128 -26.05 -6.47 30.02
N ILE A 129 -25.92 -7.09 28.87
CA ILE A 129 -26.10 -6.42 27.54
C ILE A 129 -27.53 -5.91 27.43
N ASP A 130 -28.54 -6.76 27.71
CA ASP A 130 -29.95 -6.37 27.63
C ASP A 130 -30.29 -5.25 28.61
N GLY A 131 -29.71 -5.28 29.80
CA GLY A 131 -29.85 -4.22 30.80
C GLY A 131 -29.23 -2.89 30.34
N LEU A 132 -28.03 -2.93 29.75
CA LEU A 132 -27.36 -1.74 29.21
C LEU A 132 -28.09 -1.15 27.99
N VAL A 133 -28.62 -1.98 27.09
CA VAL A 133 -29.44 -1.54 25.94
C VAL A 133 -30.70 -0.82 26.43
N LYS A 134 -31.40 -1.38 27.42
CA LYS A 134 -32.56 -0.71 28.04
C LYS A 134 -32.17 0.61 28.69
N LEU A 135 -31.09 0.62 29.49
CA LEU A 135 -30.59 1.85 30.11
C LEU A 135 -30.23 2.93 29.07
N GLN A 136 -29.60 2.55 27.98
CA GLN A 136 -29.27 3.47 26.86
C GLN A 136 -30.52 4.09 26.23
N GLY A 137 -31.56 3.29 26.00
CA GLY A 137 -32.84 3.74 25.46
C GLY A 137 -33.61 4.70 26.40
N MET A 138 -33.39 4.60 27.70
CA MET A 138 -34.03 5.47 28.70
C MET A 138 -33.32 6.83 28.84
N LEU A 139 -32.08 6.97 28.41
CA LEU A 139 -31.31 8.21 28.55
C LEU A 139 -31.73 9.27 27.51
N PRO A 140 -31.80 10.59 27.89
CA PRO A 140 -31.34 11.16 29.16
C PRO A 140 -32.35 11.00 30.30
N MET A 141 -31.86 10.59 31.51
CA MET A 141 -32.62 10.45 32.72
C MET A 141 -32.09 11.39 33.81
N LYS A 142 -32.94 11.72 34.79
CA LYS A 142 -32.51 12.43 36.00
C LYS A 142 -31.68 11.53 36.89
N LYS A 143 -30.72 12.12 37.61
CA LYS A 143 -29.78 11.37 38.47
C LYS A 143 -30.47 10.37 39.39
N LYS A 144 -31.58 10.76 40.02
CA LYS A 144 -32.33 9.88 40.94
C LYS A 144 -32.88 8.63 40.22
N GLU A 145 -33.40 8.82 39.02
CA GLU A 145 -34.04 7.75 38.23
C GLU A 145 -33.04 6.66 37.81
N TYR A 146 -31.85 7.06 37.31
CA TYR A 146 -30.87 6.06 36.92
C TYR A 146 -30.17 5.42 38.11
N VAL A 147 -30.01 6.14 39.24
CA VAL A 147 -29.50 5.55 40.48
C VAL A 147 -30.44 4.48 40.98
N ASP A 148 -31.75 4.75 41.08
CA ASP A 148 -32.75 3.80 41.49
C ASP A 148 -32.80 2.58 40.53
N TYR A 149 -32.69 2.80 39.22
CA TYR A 149 -32.69 1.73 38.22
C TYR A 149 -31.46 0.82 38.36
N ILE A 150 -30.26 1.38 38.50
CA ILE A 150 -29.00 0.63 38.63
C ILE A 150 -28.95 -0.06 39.98
N SER A 151 -29.41 0.55 41.06
CA SER A 151 -29.48 -0.08 42.40
C SER A 151 -30.34 -1.34 42.41
N ASN A 152 -31.38 -1.37 41.56
CA ASN A 152 -32.20 -2.56 41.36
C ASN A 152 -31.58 -3.59 40.40
N ASN A 153 -30.52 -3.19 39.68
CA ASN A 153 -29.80 -4.01 38.69
C ASN A 153 -28.30 -3.80 38.83
N ILE A 154 -27.72 -4.33 39.92
CA ILE A 154 -26.29 -4.12 40.32
C ILE A 154 -25.30 -4.41 39.20
N ILE A 155 -25.60 -5.36 38.32
CA ILE A 155 -24.77 -5.67 37.15
C ILE A 155 -24.55 -4.47 36.23
N LEU A 156 -25.40 -3.43 36.30
CA LEU A 156 -25.29 -2.20 35.51
C LEU A 156 -24.37 -1.12 36.11
N GLU A 157 -23.73 -1.38 37.25
CA GLU A 157 -22.78 -0.46 37.89
C GLU A 157 -21.60 -0.13 36.97
N VAL A 158 -21.28 -0.99 36.01
CA VAL A 158 -20.27 -0.75 34.95
C VAL A 158 -20.57 0.47 34.09
N ALA A 159 -21.80 0.97 34.07
CA ALA A 159 -22.22 2.16 33.33
C ALA A 159 -21.84 3.49 34.01
N TYR A 160 -21.40 3.46 35.28
CA TYR A 160 -20.96 4.67 35.97
C TYR A 160 -19.62 5.18 35.44
N THR A 161 -19.51 6.48 35.27
CA THR A 161 -18.24 7.16 35.07
C THR A 161 -17.47 7.24 36.41
N GLU A 162 -16.18 7.56 36.37
CA GLU A 162 -15.35 7.82 37.56
C GLU A 162 -15.96 8.87 38.51
N LYS A 163 -16.77 9.78 37.96
CA LYS A 163 -17.47 10.84 38.69
C LYS A 163 -18.82 10.40 39.28
N GLY A 164 -19.16 9.12 39.18
CA GLY A 164 -20.42 8.55 39.68
C GLY A 164 -21.64 9.07 38.89
N THR A 165 -21.51 9.39 37.64
CA THR A 165 -22.61 9.80 36.76
C THR A 165 -22.78 8.81 35.61
N VAL A 166 -24.00 8.70 35.08
CA VAL A 166 -24.33 7.88 33.91
C VAL A 166 -24.67 8.78 32.75
N THR A 167 -24.02 8.55 31.63
CA THR A 167 -24.20 9.31 30.38
C THR A 167 -24.42 8.34 29.21
N LYS A 168 -24.98 8.82 28.11
CA LYS A 168 -25.08 7.99 26.90
C LYS A 168 -23.73 7.40 26.49
N THR A 169 -22.67 8.21 26.58
CA THR A 169 -21.31 7.79 26.24
C THR A 169 -20.79 6.71 27.17
N SER A 170 -21.01 6.81 28.51
CA SER A 170 -20.56 5.80 29.46
C SER A 170 -21.32 4.47 29.29
N VAL A 171 -22.62 4.53 29.01
CA VAL A 171 -23.41 3.34 28.72
C VAL A 171 -23.00 2.70 27.40
N SER A 172 -22.78 3.50 26.36
CA SER A 172 -22.25 2.98 25.07
C SER A 172 -20.89 2.32 25.23
N TYR A 173 -20.02 2.90 26.04
CA TYR A 173 -18.71 2.32 26.35
C TYR A 173 -18.85 0.99 27.11
N ALA A 174 -19.67 0.96 28.16
CA ALA A 174 -19.92 -0.26 28.93
C ALA A 174 -20.55 -1.37 28.06
N LEU A 175 -21.46 -0.99 27.15
CA LEU A 175 -22.09 -1.92 26.20
C LEU A 175 -21.06 -2.48 25.21
N ALA A 176 -20.19 -1.65 24.67
CA ALA A 176 -19.10 -2.09 23.78
C ALA A 176 -18.16 -3.06 24.49
N MET A 177 -17.77 -2.77 25.74
CA MET A 177 -16.94 -3.67 26.56
C MET A 177 -17.65 -4.99 26.85
N ALA A 178 -18.92 -4.95 27.26
CA ALA A 178 -19.71 -6.14 27.54
C ALA A 178 -19.88 -7.05 26.30
N ARG A 179 -20.04 -6.45 25.12
CA ARG A 179 -20.06 -7.17 23.84
C ARG A 179 -18.71 -7.76 23.47
N ALA A 180 -17.62 -7.01 23.69
CA ALA A 180 -16.27 -7.49 23.39
C ALA A 180 -15.84 -8.69 24.25
N GLU A 181 -16.39 -8.80 25.48
CA GLU A 181 -16.12 -9.91 26.41
C GLU A 181 -17.09 -11.10 26.22
N ALA A 182 -18.23 -10.86 25.58
CA ALA A 182 -19.21 -11.91 25.34
C ALA A 182 -18.77 -12.82 24.17
N PRO A 183 -19.06 -14.13 24.23
CA PRO A 183 -18.85 -15.00 23.08
C PRO A 183 -19.83 -14.62 21.96
N ALA A 184 -19.35 -14.75 20.72
CA ALA A 184 -20.22 -14.58 19.55
C ALA A 184 -21.36 -15.62 19.57
N PRO A 185 -22.53 -15.31 19.00
CA PRO A 185 -23.60 -16.27 18.86
C PRO A 185 -23.12 -17.50 18.10
N GLU A 186 -23.54 -18.70 18.54
CA GLU A 186 -23.09 -19.97 17.96
C GLU A 186 -23.31 -20.04 16.44
N ALA A 187 -24.41 -19.43 15.96
CA ALA A 187 -24.74 -19.37 14.53
C ALA A 187 -23.76 -18.52 13.68
N TYR A 188 -22.96 -17.63 14.30
CA TYR A 188 -22.02 -16.71 13.65
C TYR A 188 -20.61 -16.84 14.20
N ALA A 189 -20.30 -17.90 14.90
CA ALA A 189 -19.02 -18.04 15.61
C ALA A 189 -17.83 -18.08 14.62
N ASP A 190 -17.98 -18.78 13.50
CA ASP A 190 -16.95 -18.90 12.47
C ASP A 190 -16.76 -17.57 11.72
N ASP A 191 -17.84 -16.95 11.25
CA ASP A 191 -17.80 -15.63 10.63
C ASP A 191 -17.16 -14.57 11.52
N TYR A 192 -17.51 -14.58 12.81
CA TYR A 192 -16.94 -13.64 13.77
C TYR A 192 -15.44 -13.86 13.99
N ALA A 193 -14.99 -15.11 13.98
CA ALA A 193 -13.57 -15.45 14.10
C ALA A 193 -12.77 -14.98 12.87
N GLU A 194 -13.32 -15.17 11.67
CA GLU A 194 -12.73 -14.69 10.43
C GLU A 194 -12.66 -13.15 10.39
N LEU A 195 -13.77 -12.49 10.71
CA LEU A 195 -13.82 -11.02 10.79
C LEU A 195 -12.82 -10.47 11.80
N LYS A 196 -12.66 -11.12 12.96
CA LYS A 196 -11.70 -10.71 13.99
C LYS A 196 -10.27 -10.83 13.49
N ALA A 197 -9.92 -11.93 12.82
CA ALA A 197 -8.59 -12.09 12.21
C ALA A 197 -8.32 -11.02 11.13
N ALA A 198 -9.29 -10.77 10.25
CA ALA A 198 -9.22 -9.73 9.23
C ALA A 198 -9.13 -8.32 9.85
N PHE A 199 -9.87 -8.04 10.91
CA PHE A 199 -9.84 -6.76 11.62
C PHE A 199 -8.46 -6.45 12.21
N GLU A 200 -7.83 -7.42 12.85
CA GLU A 200 -6.48 -7.25 13.42
C GLU A 200 -5.44 -6.95 12.33
N LEU A 201 -5.55 -7.58 11.16
CA LEU A 201 -4.66 -7.30 10.03
C LEU A 201 -4.93 -5.91 9.44
N ALA A 202 -6.19 -5.58 9.16
CA ALA A 202 -6.57 -4.27 8.61
C ALA A 202 -6.14 -3.13 9.54
N LYS A 203 -6.34 -3.30 10.85
CA LYS A 203 -5.94 -2.31 11.87
C LYS A 203 -4.42 -2.12 11.91
N LYS A 204 -3.65 -3.20 11.92
CA LYS A 204 -2.18 -3.12 11.87
C LYS A 204 -1.68 -2.42 10.60
N SER A 205 -2.25 -2.73 9.44
CA SER A 205 -1.93 -2.07 8.17
C SER A 205 -2.23 -0.57 8.23
N GLU A 206 -3.41 -0.17 8.75
CA GLU A 206 -3.79 1.23 8.87
C GLU A 206 -2.91 2.01 9.87
N GLU A 207 -2.57 1.41 11.02
CA GLU A 207 -1.68 2.01 12.02
C GLU A 207 -0.27 2.19 11.46
N SER A 208 0.28 1.17 10.79
CA SER A 208 1.58 1.25 10.15
C SER A 208 1.60 2.27 9.01
N THR A 209 0.52 2.36 8.22
CA THR A 209 0.38 3.39 7.17
C THR A 209 0.36 4.82 7.74
N LYS A 210 -0.22 5.03 8.93
CA LYS A 210 -0.16 6.33 9.60
C LYS A 210 1.25 6.66 10.05
N LEU A 211 1.92 5.67 10.66
CA LEU A 211 3.31 5.83 11.12
C LEU A 211 4.25 6.14 9.95
N ILE A 212 4.10 5.45 8.81
CA ILE A 212 4.88 5.74 7.59
C ILE A 212 4.71 7.20 7.16
N LYS A 213 3.47 7.73 7.17
CA LYS A 213 3.21 9.13 6.80
C LYS A 213 3.83 10.14 7.77
N GLU A 214 3.87 9.81 9.05
CA GLU A 214 4.53 10.64 10.07
C GLU A 214 6.04 10.62 9.88
N MET A 215 6.64 9.44 9.69
CA MET A 215 8.06 9.29 9.42
C MET A 215 8.48 9.95 8.11
N ASP A 216 7.70 9.82 7.04
CA ASP A 216 7.95 10.47 5.76
C ASP A 216 7.98 12.00 5.91
N LYS A 217 7.04 12.55 6.68
CA LYS A 217 7.01 13.99 6.96
C LYS A 217 8.21 14.44 7.79
N GLU A 218 8.59 13.69 8.82
CA GLU A 218 9.77 14.00 9.63
C GLU A 218 11.06 13.93 8.82
N LEU A 219 11.20 12.91 7.96
CA LEU A 219 12.33 12.77 7.05
C LEU A 219 12.38 13.90 6.02
N ASP A 220 11.24 14.32 5.51
CA ASP A 220 11.11 15.44 4.58
C ASP A 220 11.59 16.76 5.22
N GLU A 221 11.20 17.02 6.45
CA GLU A 221 11.63 18.19 7.21
C GLU A 221 13.15 18.14 7.53
N LYS A 222 13.65 17.01 8.03
CA LYS A 222 15.09 16.78 8.30
C LYS A 222 15.94 16.94 7.04
N ALA A 223 15.48 16.36 5.93
CA ALA A 223 16.17 16.48 4.65
C ALA A 223 16.26 17.94 4.19
N ARG A 224 15.18 18.71 4.31
CA ARG A 224 15.13 20.12 3.94
C ARG A 224 16.09 20.97 4.77
N GLU A 225 16.15 20.74 6.09
CA GLU A 225 17.09 21.42 6.97
C GLU A 225 18.54 21.07 6.64
N ARG A 226 18.78 19.81 6.21
CA ARG A 226 20.13 19.32 5.90
C ARG A 226 20.74 20.00 4.67
N TYR A 227 19.93 20.39 3.66
CA TYR A 227 20.44 21.08 2.48
C TYR A 227 21.23 22.34 2.82
N ALA A 228 20.73 23.17 3.73
CA ALA A 228 21.39 24.41 4.14
C ALA A 228 22.74 24.18 4.84
N THR A 229 22.97 22.98 5.37
CA THR A 229 24.16 22.63 6.18
C THR A 229 25.13 21.68 5.49
N LEU A 230 24.90 21.33 4.21
CA LEU A 230 25.79 20.46 3.44
C LEU A 230 27.16 21.11 3.29
N THR A 231 28.21 20.34 3.55
CA THR A 231 29.60 20.72 3.29
C THR A 231 29.95 20.52 1.83
N ASP A 232 30.99 21.18 1.33
CA ASP A 232 31.44 21.02 -0.06
C ASP A 232 31.88 19.59 -0.36
N ASP A 233 32.55 18.93 0.59
CA ASP A 233 32.97 17.54 0.45
C ASP A 233 31.78 16.58 0.34
N GLU A 234 30.73 16.78 1.14
CA GLU A 234 29.50 16.00 1.04
C GLU A 234 28.78 16.24 -0.28
N ILE A 235 28.73 17.48 -0.76
CA ILE A 235 28.14 17.83 -2.06
C ILE A 235 28.88 17.11 -3.18
N ILE A 236 30.22 17.15 -3.17
CA ILE A 236 31.05 16.45 -4.18
C ILE A 236 30.78 14.93 -4.14
N ASP A 237 30.74 14.32 -2.96
CA ASP A 237 30.46 12.89 -2.84
C ASP A 237 29.06 12.54 -3.36
N LEU A 238 28.04 13.29 -2.94
CA LEU A 238 26.65 13.07 -3.37
C LEU A 238 26.49 13.26 -4.88
N LEU A 239 27.11 14.29 -5.47
CA LEU A 239 27.01 14.55 -6.91
C LEU A 239 27.82 13.55 -7.72
N VAL A 240 29.10 13.40 -7.42
CA VAL A 240 30.01 12.61 -8.28
C VAL A 240 29.79 11.13 -8.07
N ASN A 241 29.86 10.66 -6.82
CA ASN A 241 29.85 9.23 -6.54
C ASN A 241 28.40 8.67 -6.53
N LYS A 242 27.45 9.40 -5.95
CA LYS A 242 26.10 8.87 -5.72
C LYS A 242 25.12 9.22 -6.83
N LYS A 243 25.18 10.43 -7.42
CA LYS A 243 24.30 10.84 -8.51
C LYS A 243 24.88 10.45 -9.86
N TRP A 244 26.06 10.98 -10.22
CA TRP A 244 26.58 10.86 -11.59
C TRP A 244 27.13 9.46 -11.89
N TYR A 245 28.03 8.93 -11.07
CA TYR A 245 28.54 7.58 -11.30
C TYR A 245 27.45 6.52 -11.24
N TYR A 246 26.52 6.65 -10.31
CA TYR A 246 25.38 5.74 -10.23
C TYR A 246 24.52 5.80 -11.51
N THR A 247 24.15 7.00 -11.95
CA THR A 247 23.31 7.19 -13.14
C THR A 247 24.00 6.65 -14.40
N ILE A 248 25.30 6.93 -14.57
CA ILE A 248 26.09 6.40 -15.70
C ILE A 248 26.19 4.86 -15.62
N GLY A 249 26.49 4.34 -14.43
CA GLY A 249 26.61 2.88 -14.21
C GLY A 249 25.30 2.16 -14.51
N THR A 250 24.19 2.70 -14.05
CA THR A 250 22.85 2.16 -14.34
C THR A 250 22.57 2.19 -15.83
N GLY A 251 22.79 3.31 -16.50
CA GLY A 251 22.57 3.42 -17.94
C GLY A 251 23.45 2.46 -18.77
N ILE A 252 24.68 2.21 -18.35
CA ILE A 252 25.55 1.19 -18.99
C ILE A 252 24.98 -0.21 -18.78
N ASN A 253 24.55 -0.53 -17.55
CA ASN A 253 23.98 -1.82 -17.23
C ASN A 253 22.65 -2.07 -17.99
N ASP A 254 21.80 -1.07 -18.10
CA ASP A 254 20.52 -1.14 -18.85
C ASP A 254 20.80 -1.39 -20.34
N LEU A 255 21.77 -0.69 -20.91
CA LEU A 255 22.19 -0.90 -22.30
C LEU A 255 22.74 -2.32 -22.49
N TYR A 256 23.56 -2.79 -21.57
CA TYR A 256 24.10 -4.16 -21.62
C TYR A 256 22.99 -5.20 -21.52
N ALA A 257 22.04 -5.02 -20.59
CA ALA A 257 20.89 -5.89 -20.43
C ALA A 257 20.02 -5.91 -21.70
N ALA A 258 19.73 -4.75 -22.28
CA ALA A 258 18.95 -4.64 -23.52
C ALA A 258 19.61 -5.39 -24.69
N ILE A 259 20.91 -5.21 -24.88
CA ILE A 259 21.66 -5.91 -25.93
C ILE A 259 21.67 -7.43 -25.66
N SER A 260 21.87 -7.84 -24.40
CA SER A 260 21.87 -9.25 -24.02
C SER A 260 20.51 -9.92 -24.27
N HIS A 261 19.41 -9.23 -23.95
CA HIS A 261 18.07 -9.72 -24.24
C HIS A 261 17.79 -9.83 -25.74
N GLN A 262 18.17 -8.82 -26.52
CA GLN A 262 18.04 -8.87 -27.98
C GLN A 262 18.82 -10.03 -28.58
N LEU A 263 20.03 -10.29 -28.08
CA LEU A 263 20.85 -11.44 -28.54
C LEU A 263 20.20 -12.77 -28.16
N ALA A 264 19.71 -12.89 -26.93
CA ALA A 264 19.03 -14.10 -26.47
C ALA A 264 17.75 -14.38 -27.31
N ASP A 265 16.94 -13.38 -27.55
CA ASP A 265 15.74 -13.48 -28.37
C ASP A 265 16.10 -13.91 -29.82
N ARG A 266 17.18 -13.35 -30.37
CA ARG A 266 17.65 -13.74 -31.69
C ARG A 266 18.15 -15.18 -31.76
N ILE A 267 18.83 -15.66 -30.71
CA ILE A 267 19.29 -17.05 -30.61
C ILE A 267 18.07 -17.99 -30.52
N ILE A 268 17.06 -17.63 -29.71
CA ILE A 268 15.83 -18.41 -29.60
C ILE A 268 15.07 -18.46 -30.95
N GLU A 269 14.95 -17.32 -31.63
CA GLU A 269 14.34 -17.27 -32.97
C GLU A 269 15.06 -18.18 -33.95
N LEU A 270 16.40 -18.10 -34.01
CA LEU A 270 17.21 -18.94 -34.89
C LEU A 270 17.11 -20.41 -34.49
N SER A 271 17.13 -20.74 -33.20
CA SER A 271 16.95 -22.11 -32.72
C SER A 271 15.64 -22.71 -33.19
N LYS A 272 14.54 -21.97 -33.06
CA LYS A 272 13.22 -22.38 -33.54
C LYS A 272 13.15 -22.52 -35.06
N ARG A 273 13.79 -21.58 -35.79
CA ARG A 273 13.83 -21.62 -37.27
C ARG A 273 14.57 -22.84 -37.79
N TYR A 274 15.64 -23.24 -37.13
CA TYR A 274 16.49 -24.37 -37.55
C TYR A 274 16.29 -25.64 -36.71
N GLU A 275 15.22 -25.71 -35.92
CA GLU A 275 14.86 -26.88 -35.13
C GLU A 275 14.68 -28.13 -35.98
N ASN A 276 14.12 -27.97 -37.18
CA ASN A 276 14.00 -29.03 -38.16
C ASN A 276 15.02 -28.80 -39.28
N THR A 277 15.91 -29.76 -39.47
CA THR A 277 16.85 -29.70 -40.61
C THR A 277 16.10 -29.94 -41.94
N LEU A 278 16.68 -29.46 -43.04
CA LEU A 278 16.10 -29.70 -44.37
C LEU A 278 15.84 -31.18 -44.66
N PRO A 279 16.76 -32.13 -44.33
CA PRO A 279 16.52 -33.57 -44.46
C PRO A 279 15.31 -34.05 -43.64
N ASP A 280 15.13 -33.51 -42.41
CA ASP A 280 13.98 -33.92 -41.57
C ASP A 280 12.66 -33.42 -42.17
N LEU A 281 12.63 -32.20 -42.67
CA LEU A 281 11.46 -31.63 -43.33
C LEU A 281 11.12 -32.41 -44.62
N MET A 282 12.12 -32.78 -45.42
CA MET A 282 11.92 -33.59 -46.61
C MET A 282 11.36 -35.00 -46.26
N LYS A 283 11.87 -35.63 -45.19
CA LYS A 283 11.35 -36.89 -44.70
C LYS A 283 9.92 -36.78 -44.21
N GLN A 284 9.60 -35.74 -43.41
CA GLN A 284 8.22 -35.50 -42.96
C GLN A 284 7.29 -35.27 -44.14
N THR A 285 7.69 -34.50 -45.14
CA THR A 285 6.89 -34.30 -46.34
C THR A 285 6.61 -35.61 -47.06
N ALA A 286 7.63 -36.46 -47.29
CA ALA A 286 7.45 -37.77 -47.90
C ALA A 286 6.52 -38.69 -47.09
N ASP A 287 6.65 -38.70 -45.75
CA ASP A 287 5.76 -39.44 -44.86
C ASP A 287 4.32 -38.96 -44.92
N TYR A 288 4.08 -37.64 -45.01
CA TYR A 288 2.73 -37.08 -45.18
C TYR A 288 2.15 -37.41 -46.57
N GLU A 289 2.95 -37.29 -47.63
CA GLU A 289 2.53 -37.68 -48.99
C GLU A 289 2.11 -39.15 -49.04
N ALA A 290 2.90 -40.05 -48.44
CA ALA A 290 2.55 -41.48 -48.36
C ALA A 290 1.24 -41.70 -47.58
N LYS A 291 1.04 -41.00 -46.45
CA LYS A 291 -0.23 -41.07 -45.69
C LYS A 291 -1.42 -40.56 -46.50
N VAL A 292 -1.29 -39.41 -47.16
CA VAL A 292 -2.37 -38.86 -47.99
C VAL A 292 -2.69 -39.80 -49.12
N LYS A 293 -1.68 -40.34 -49.80
CA LYS A 293 -1.88 -41.34 -50.88
C LYS A 293 -2.63 -42.57 -50.39
N SER A 294 -2.22 -43.14 -49.25
CA SER A 294 -2.91 -44.30 -48.66
C SER A 294 -4.37 -44.00 -48.29
N HIS A 295 -4.65 -42.78 -47.76
CA HIS A 295 -6.03 -42.38 -47.47
C HIS A 295 -6.89 -42.23 -48.72
N LEU A 296 -6.35 -41.62 -49.79
CA LEU A 296 -7.04 -41.46 -51.06
C LEU A 296 -7.30 -42.81 -51.74
N GLU A 297 -6.35 -43.75 -51.73
CA GLU A 297 -6.54 -45.11 -52.21
C GLU A 297 -7.68 -45.85 -51.48
N ARG A 298 -7.74 -45.66 -50.13
CA ARG A 298 -8.83 -46.24 -49.31
C ARG A 298 -10.19 -45.63 -49.64
N MET A 299 -10.24 -44.40 -50.13
CA MET A 299 -11.45 -43.71 -50.57
C MET A 299 -11.82 -44.06 -52.04
N GLY A 300 -11.02 -44.91 -52.71
CA GLY A 300 -11.30 -45.36 -54.05
C GLY A 300 -10.67 -44.54 -55.19
N PHE A 301 -9.80 -43.59 -54.87
CA PHE A 301 -9.03 -42.89 -55.92
C PHE A 301 -7.84 -43.73 -56.36
N LYS A 302 -7.63 -43.83 -57.66
CA LYS A 302 -6.43 -44.45 -58.25
C LYS A 302 -5.52 -43.37 -58.78
N TRP A 303 -4.26 -43.41 -58.38
CA TRP A 303 -3.19 -42.50 -58.85
C TRP A 303 -2.54 -43.09 -60.10
#